data_e448a9e5ec19647307630f838feb06b1
#
_entry.id   e448a9e5ec19647307630f838feb06b1
#
_cell.length_a   1.000
_cell.length_b   1.000
_cell.length_c   1.000
_cell.angle_alpha   90.00
_cell.angle_beta   90.00
_cell.angle_gamma   90.00
#
_symmetry.space_group_name_H-M   'P 1'
#
loop_
_entity.id
_entity.type
_entity.pdbx_description
1 polymer ?
#
loop_
_entity_poly.entity_id
_entity_poly.type
_entity_poly.pdbx_seq_one_letter_code
_entity_poly.pdbx_strand_id
1 'polypeptide(L)'
;DAFQVKMLPADADPMDVRYNVIQWVHHATRGWSYGASVIDPRTGEIIKGHVTLGSLRVRQDYLIALGLTSPFTSEDADTSPMKEMALARIRQLSAHEVGHTLGIAHNFAASVNNRASVMDYPHPYVQITKGKIDLSEAYDTDIGVWDKFVVAYGYSDLANQDESKILAAL
;
A
#
# COMPACT_ATOMS: atom_id res chain seq x y z
N ASP A 1 -8.10 -16.44 -9.98
CA ASP A 1 -7.07 -15.54 -9.43
C ASP A 1 -6.79 -14.40 -10.41
N ALA A 2 -7.49 -13.28 -10.25
CA ALA A 2 -7.35 -12.13 -11.14
C ALA A 2 -6.03 -11.38 -10.92
N PHE A 3 -5.41 -11.50 -9.74
CA PHE A 3 -4.17 -10.82 -9.39
C PHE A 3 -3.11 -11.83 -8.94
N GLN A 4 -1.99 -11.84 -9.64
CA GLN A 4 -0.84 -12.70 -9.33
C GLN A 4 0.44 -11.87 -9.32
N VAL A 5 1.33 -12.13 -8.35
CA VAL A 5 2.65 -11.50 -8.25
C VAL A 5 3.72 -12.54 -8.53
N LYS A 6 4.59 -12.23 -9.49
CA LYS A 6 5.73 -13.09 -9.88
C LYS A 6 6.98 -12.24 -10.07
N MET A 7 8.14 -12.86 -9.97
CA MET A 7 9.38 -12.18 -10.32
C MET A 7 9.39 -11.87 -11.83
N LEU A 8 9.76 -10.64 -12.17
CA LEU A 8 9.97 -10.26 -13.58
C LEU A 8 11.09 -11.12 -14.17
N PRO A 9 10.92 -11.67 -15.39
CA PRO A 9 12.01 -12.38 -16.08
C PRO A 9 13.27 -11.52 -16.19
N ALA A 10 14.44 -12.13 -16.04
CA ALA A 10 15.72 -11.39 -15.97
C ALA A 10 16.07 -10.63 -17.26
N ASP A 11 15.52 -11.05 -18.38
CA ASP A 11 15.66 -10.46 -19.72
C ASP A 11 14.52 -9.52 -20.11
N ALA A 12 13.54 -9.33 -19.24
CA ALA A 12 12.42 -8.43 -19.50
C ALA A 12 12.77 -6.98 -19.14
N ASP A 13 12.39 -6.06 -20.03
CA ASP A 13 12.47 -4.64 -19.76
C ASP A 13 11.30 -4.21 -18.83
N PRO A 14 11.55 -3.59 -17.67
CA PRO A 14 10.49 -3.06 -16.81
C PRO A 14 9.57 -2.03 -17.51
N MET A 15 10.02 -1.41 -18.58
CA MET A 15 9.21 -0.46 -19.37
C MET A 15 8.33 -1.14 -20.43
N ASP A 16 8.50 -2.44 -20.67
CA ASP A 16 7.67 -3.19 -21.60
C ASP A 16 6.20 -3.22 -21.13
N VAL A 17 5.30 -2.81 -22.01
CA VAL A 17 3.85 -2.71 -21.71
C VAL A 17 3.20 -4.06 -21.41
N ARG A 18 3.82 -5.17 -21.79
CA ARG A 18 3.33 -6.51 -21.49
C ARG A 18 3.39 -6.88 -20.01
N TYR A 19 4.14 -6.12 -19.20
CA TYR A 19 4.32 -6.39 -17.78
C TYR A 19 3.82 -5.21 -16.92
N ASN A 20 2.89 -5.46 -16.03
CA ASN A 20 2.65 -4.57 -14.90
C ASN A 20 3.77 -4.79 -13.89
N VAL A 21 4.37 -3.74 -13.37
CA VAL A 21 5.63 -3.85 -12.61
C VAL A 21 5.51 -3.20 -11.24
N ILE A 22 6.00 -3.89 -10.22
CA ILE A 22 6.32 -3.31 -8.91
C ILE A 22 7.83 -3.29 -8.81
N GLN A 23 8.43 -2.10 -8.79
CA GLN A 23 9.86 -1.90 -8.80
C GLN A 23 10.35 -1.33 -7.47
N TRP A 24 11.38 -1.97 -6.91
CA TRP A 24 12.09 -1.45 -5.76
C TRP A 24 13.25 -0.55 -6.23
N VAL A 25 13.28 0.71 -5.74
CA VAL A 25 14.29 1.68 -6.14
C VAL A 25 15.08 2.15 -4.93
N HIS A 26 16.40 2.03 -5.02
CA HIS A 26 17.31 2.54 -4.01
C HIS A 26 17.61 4.02 -4.23
N HIS A 27 17.36 4.83 -3.21
CA HIS A 27 17.66 6.25 -3.20
C HIS A 27 18.70 6.55 -2.12
N ALA A 28 19.69 7.37 -2.45
CA ALA A 28 20.67 7.87 -1.48
C ALA A 28 20.15 9.10 -0.72
N THR A 29 19.30 9.88 -1.37
CA THR A 29 18.71 11.11 -0.84
C THR A 29 17.20 11.10 -1.05
N ARG A 30 16.58 12.24 -1.35
CA ARG A 30 15.13 12.38 -1.52
C ARG A 30 14.54 11.33 -2.47
N GLY A 31 13.40 10.80 -2.10
CA GLY A 31 12.62 9.88 -2.91
C GLY A 31 11.35 9.46 -2.20
N TRP A 32 10.33 9.17 -2.98
CA TRP A 32 9.05 8.67 -2.50
C TRP A 32 8.58 7.54 -3.39
N SER A 33 7.61 6.80 -2.90
CA SER A 33 6.94 5.77 -3.66
C SER A 33 5.80 6.40 -4.47
N TYR A 34 5.45 5.79 -5.58
CA TYR A 34 4.30 6.20 -6.39
C TYR A 34 3.80 5.04 -7.23
N GLY A 35 2.48 5.03 -7.48
CA GLY A 35 1.80 4.18 -8.44
C GLY A 35 1.23 5.02 -9.58
N ALA A 36 1.38 4.55 -10.80
CA ALA A 36 0.85 5.21 -11.99
C ALA A 36 0.41 4.19 -13.02
N SER A 37 -0.47 4.61 -13.93
CA SER A 37 -0.93 3.81 -15.05
C SER A 37 -0.76 4.55 -16.38
N VAL A 38 -0.45 3.78 -17.42
CA VAL A 38 -0.60 4.23 -18.79
C VAL A 38 -2.01 3.86 -19.23
N ILE A 39 -2.80 4.85 -19.58
CA ILE A 39 -4.22 4.70 -19.88
C ILE A 39 -4.48 5.12 -21.33
N ASP A 40 -5.25 4.33 -22.09
CA ASP A 40 -5.74 4.73 -23.39
C ASP A 40 -6.80 5.83 -23.22
N PRO A 41 -6.55 7.07 -23.69
CA PRO A 41 -7.48 8.19 -23.47
C PRO A 41 -8.81 8.06 -24.24
N ARG A 42 -8.89 7.12 -25.20
CA ARG A 42 -10.09 6.87 -25.99
C ARG A 42 -11.07 5.94 -25.30
N THR A 43 -10.55 4.98 -24.53
CA THR A 43 -11.34 3.88 -23.95
C THR A 43 -11.33 3.87 -22.44
N GLY A 44 -10.33 4.52 -21.81
CA GLY A 44 -10.07 4.40 -20.36
C GLY A 44 -9.38 3.09 -19.97
N GLU A 45 -8.99 2.25 -20.92
CA GLU A 45 -8.30 1.00 -20.65
C GLU A 45 -6.91 1.25 -20.03
N ILE A 46 -6.62 0.56 -18.93
CA ILE A 46 -5.29 0.58 -18.30
C ILE A 46 -4.39 -0.38 -19.07
N ILE A 47 -3.48 0.18 -19.86
CA ILE A 47 -2.53 -0.59 -20.67
C ILE A 47 -1.41 -1.16 -19.81
N LYS A 48 -0.94 -0.39 -18.82
CA LYS A 48 0.17 -0.77 -17.94
C LYS A 48 0.06 -0.08 -16.60
N GLY A 49 0.21 -0.84 -15.53
CA GLY A 49 0.44 -0.33 -14.17
C GLY A 49 1.93 -0.37 -13.83
N HIS A 50 2.44 0.67 -13.18
CA HIS A 50 3.81 0.75 -12.70
C HIS A 50 3.85 1.32 -11.28
N VAL A 51 4.37 0.53 -10.35
CA VAL A 51 4.60 0.92 -8.96
C VAL A 51 6.10 1.07 -8.72
N THR A 52 6.49 2.19 -8.12
CA THR A 52 7.83 2.40 -7.61
C THR A 52 7.78 2.47 -6.09
N LEU A 53 8.56 1.62 -5.43
CA LEU A 53 8.74 1.62 -3.97
C LEU A 53 10.15 2.11 -3.64
N GLY A 54 10.22 3.22 -2.92
CA GLY A 54 11.50 3.83 -2.53
C GLY A 54 12.07 3.24 -1.24
N SER A 55 13.33 2.81 -1.27
CA SER A 55 14.01 2.18 -0.13
C SER A 55 14.15 3.08 1.11
N LEU A 56 14.17 4.40 0.92
CA LEU A 56 14.27 5.35 2.04
C LEU A 56 13.07 5.27 2.99
N ARG A 57 11.91 4.82 2.52
CA ARG A 57 10.71 4.69 3.35
C ARG A 57 10.94 3.70 4.49
N VAL A 58 11.56 2.56 4.21
CA VAL A 58 11.90 1.56 5.25
C VAL A 58 12.74 2.18 6.36
N ARG A 59 13.78 2.94 5.97
CA ARG A 59 14.63 3.62 6.94
C ARG A 59 13.87 4.66 7.75
N GLN A 60 12.99 5.44 7.12
CA GLN A 60 12.19 6.46 7.79
C GLN A 60 11.27 5.82 8.83
N ASP A 61 10.54 4.77 8.47
CA ASP A 61 9.62 4.10 9.39
C ASP A 61 10.34 3.40 10.53
N TYR A 62 11.51 2.82 10.26
CA TYR A 62 12.38 2.28 11.30
C TYR A 62 12.82 3.37 12.31
N LEU A 63 13.24 4.54 11.81
CA LEU A 63 13.64 5.67 12.67
C LEU A 63 12.47 6.29 13.44
N ILE A 64 11.26 6.31 12.86
CA ILE A 64 10.05 6.73 13.57
C ILE A 64 9.78 5.78 14.74
N ALA A 65 9.80 4.48 14.51
CA ALA A 65 9.60 3.48 15.55
C ALA A 65 10.67 3.58 16.64
N LEU A 66 11.93 3.76 16.23
CA LEU A 66 13.05 3.96 17.13
C LEU A 66 12.85 5.19 18.03
N GLY A 67 12.45 6.32 17.44
CA GLY A 67 12.17 7.55 18.18
C GLY A 67 10.99 7.41 19.15
N LEU A 68 9.95 6.68 18.77
CA LEU A 68 8.78 6.44 19.62
C LEU A 68 9.10 5.53 20.82
N THR A 69 9.88 4.49 20.63
CA THR A 69 10.13 3.48 21.66
C THR A 69 11.35 3.79 22.54
N SER A 70 12.26 4.67 22.07
CA SER A 70 13.49 5.05 22.77
C SER A 70 14.21 3.88 23.46
N PRO A 71 14.61 2.83 22.72
CA PRO A 71 15.13 1.59 23.28
C PRO A 71 16.57 1.70 23.81
N PHE A 72 17.09 2.90 24.01
CA PHE A 72 18.52 3.18 24.33
C PHE A 72 18.90 2.93 25.78
N THR A 73 18.04 2.29 26.56
CA THR A 73 18.28 2.02 27.98
C THR A 73 19.17 0.83 28.27
N SER A 74 19.47 0.01 27.26
CA SER A 74 20.38 -1.15 27.36
C SER A 74 21.10 -1.41 26.04
N GLU A 75 22.31 -1.99 26.11
CA GLU A 75 23.10 -2.40 24.92
C GLU A 75 22.41 -3.51 24.14
N ASP A 76 21.56 -4.32 24.80
CA ASP A 76 20.84 -5.46 24.23
C ASP A 76 19.36 -5.11 23.92
N ALA A 77 19.05 -3.88 23.55
CA ALA A 77 17.69 -3.48 23.25
C ALA A 77 17.12 -4.24 22.04
N ASP A 78 15.95 -4.85 22.21
CA ASP A 78 15.24 -5.52 21.13
C ASP A 78 14.73 -4.49 20.09
N THR A 79 15.28 -4.56 18.89
CA THR A 79 14.89 -3.70 17.75
C THR A 79 13.89 -4.36 16.81
N SER A 80 13.41 -5.58 17.12
CA SER A 80 12.43 -6.29 16.30
C SER A 80 11.14 -5.49 16.06
N PRO A 81 10.56 -4.79 17.05
CA PRO A 81 9.36 -3.98 16.83
C PRO A 81 9.52 -2.87 15.77
N MET A 82 10.72 -2.27 15.65
CA MET A 82 11.00 -1.26 14.63
C MET A 82 10.99 -1.85 13.23
N LYS A 83 11.58 -3.04 13.08
CA LYS A 83 11.60 -3.78 11.83
C LYS A 83 10.19 -4.21 11.43
N GLU A 84 9.41 -4.75 12.35
CA GLU A 84 8.04 -5.20 12.09
C GLU A 84 7.14 -4.04 11.68
N MET A 85 7.21 -2.90 12.35
CA MET A 85 6.47 -1.70 11.97
C MET A 85 6.86 -1.21 10.57
N ALA A 86 8.17 -1.16 10.24
CA ALA A 86 8.63 -0.75 8.93
C ALA A 86 8.12 -1.70 7.83
N LEU A 87 8.11 -3.01 8.08
CA LEU A 87 7.56 -4.00 7.14
C LEU A 87 6.04 -3.87 6.98
N ALA A 88 5.31 -3.64 8.07
CA ALA A 88 3.87 -3.40 8.01
C ALA A 88 3.55 -2.15 7.18
N ARG A 89 4.32 -1.08 7.36
CA ARG A 89 4.16 0.13 6.55
C ARG A 89 4.44 -0.10 5.06
N ILE A 90 5.46 -0.88 4.72
CA ILE A 90 5.74 -1.21 3.31
C ILE A 90 4.62 -2.03 2.69
N ARG A 91 4.02 -2.97 3.43
CA ARG A 91 2.84 -3.72 2.93
C ARG A 91 1.67 -2.78 2.64
N GLN A 92 1.32 -1.92 3.59
CA GLN A 92 0.26 -0.93 3.42
C GLN A 92 0.55 0.03 2.26
N LEU A 93 1.79 0.55 2.16
CA LEU A 93 2.21 1.42 1.07
C LEU A 93 2.16 0.71 -0.29
N SER A 94 2.56 -0.54 -0.36
CA SER A 94 2.49 -1.33 -1.60
C SER A 94 1.05 -1.47 -2.09
N ALA A 95 0.10 -1.74 -1.19
CA ALA A 95 -1.32 -1.80 -1.52
C ALA A 95 -1.85 -0.43 -1.99
N HIS A 96 -1.42 0.66 -1.35
CA HIS A 96 -1.74 2.04 -1.73
C HIS A 96 -1.28 2.34 -3.18
N GLU A 97 -0.03 2.07 -3.49
CA GLU A 97 0.52 2.35 -4.83
C GLU A 97 -0.11 1.45 -5.92
N VAL A 98 -0.43 0.20 -5.58
CA VAL A 98 -1.22 -0.67 -6.48
C VAL A 98 -2.62 -0.09 -6.70
N GLY A 99 -3.27 0.45 -5.66
CA GLY A 99 -4.56 1.15 -5.79
C GLY A 99 -4.51 2.25 -6.83
N HIS A 100 -3.44 3.05 -6.86
CA HIS A 100 -3.25 4.07 -7.89
C HIS A 100 -3.14 3.48 -9.30
N THR A 101 -2.50 2.32 -9.46
CA THR A 101 -2.44 1.66 -10.79
C THR A 101 -3.77 1.12 -11.25
N LEU A 102 -4.74 0.96 -10.36
CA LEU A 102 -6.13 0.62 -10.66
C LEU A 102 -7.02 1.86 -10.91
N GLY A 103 -6.43 3.05 -10.92
CA GLY A 103 -7.16 4.31 -11.14
C GLY A 103 -7.84 4.87 -9.88
N ILE A 104 -7.53 4.35 -8.69
CA ILE A 104 -8.14 4.79 -7.44
C ILE A 104 -7.37 6.01 -6.91
N ALA A 105 -8.07 7.10 -6.66
CA ALA A 105 -7.53 8.31 -6.07
C ALA A 105 -7.37 8.19 -4.54
N HIS A 106 -6.66 9.16 -3.93
CA HIS A 106 -6.60 9.25 -2.48
C HIS A 106 -7.98 9.39 -1.84
N ASN A 107 -8.16 8.72 -0.70
CA ASN A 107 -9.35 8.83 0.13
C ASN A 107 -8.98 9.30 1.54
N PHE A 108 -8.68 10.60 1.70
CA PHE A 108 -8.34 11.18 3.00
C PHE A 108 -9.55 11.23 3.96
N ALA A 109 -10.77 11.15 3.45
CA ALA A 109 -11.96 11.06 4.29
C ALA A 109 -12.03 9.73 5.07
N ALA A 110 -11.31 8.71 4.64
CA ALA A 110 -11.24 7.43 5.34
C ALA A 110 -10.69 7.56 6.78
N SER A 111 -9.88 8.58 7.06
CA SER A 111 -9.32 8.84 8.40
C SER A 111 -10.38 8.97 9.50
N VAL A 112 -11.59 9.45 9.19
CA VAL A 112 -12.68 9.57 10.16
C VAL A 112 -13.33 8.23 10.50
N ASN A 113 -13.09 7.20 9.67
CA ASN A 113 -13.62 5.85 9.80
C ASN A 113 -12.52 4.83 10.13
N ASN A 114 -11.58 5.21 10.97
CA ASN A 114 -10.45 4.40 11.36
C ASN A 114 -9.55 4.04 10.16
N ARG A 115 -9.36 2.76 9.84
CA ARG A 115 -8.51 2.24 8.75
C ARG A 115 -9.36 1.76 7.57
N ALA A 116 -10.34 2.57 7.17
CA ALA A 116 -11.28 2.17 6.13
C ALA A 116 -10.65 2.07 4.74
N SER A 117 -9.49 2.72 4.51
CA SER A 117 -8.82 2.69 3.19
C SER A 117 -7.30 2.78 3.30
N VAL A 118 -6.60 2.02 2.47
CA VAL A 118 -5.15 2.17 2.25
C VAL A 118 -4.84 3.41 1.40
N MET A 119 -5.85 3.98 0.71
CA MET A 119 -5.69 5.19 -0.12
C MET A 119 -5.63 6.48 0.70
N ASP A 120 -5.61 6.38 2.02
CA ASP A 120 -5.30 7.45 2.96
C ASP A 120 -3.78 7.52 3.22
N TYR A 121 -3.36 8.54 3.98
CA TYR A 121 -2.00 8.68 4.54
C TYR A 121 -2.03 8.47 6.06
N PRO A 122 -2.19 7.23 6.53
CA PRO A 122 -2.37 6.96 7.94
C PRO A 122 -1.08 7.20 8.72
N HIS A 123 -1.22 7.80 9.90
CA HIS A 123 -0.18 7.75 10.92
C HIS A 123 -0.06 6.33 11.49
N PRO A 124 1.10 5.93 12.06
CA PRO A 124 1.17 4.71 12.82
C PRO A 124 0.21 4.76 14.00
N TYR A 125 -0.56 3.70 14.19
CA TYR A 125 -1.40 3.58 15.38
C TYR A 125 -0.52 3.17 16.57
N VAL A 126 -0.46 4.06 17.56
CA VAL A 126 0.39 3.90 18.74
C VAL A 126 -0.48 3.61 19.96
N GLN A 127 -0.22 2.52 20.63
CA GLN A 127 -0.90 2.12 21.86
C GLN A 127 0.06 2.17 23.06
N ILE A 128 -0.50 2.21 24.27
CA ILE A 128 0.25 1.98 25.49
C ILE A 128 -0.25 0.69 26.12
N THR A 129 0.60 -0.32 26.11
CA THR A 129 0.32 -1.63 26.69
C THR A 129 1.25 -1.87 27.87
N LYS A 130 0.67 -2.06 29.07
CA LYS A 130 1.44 -2.26 30.33
C LYS A 130 2.47 -1.16 30.58
N GLY A 131 2.12 0.08 30.26
CA GLY A 131 3.00 1.26 30.48
C GLY A 131 4.13 1.41 29.45
N LYS A 132 4.12 0.66 28.37
CA LYS A 132 5.09 0.75 27.28
C LYS A 132 4.39 1.06 25.96
N ILE A 133 5.08 1.74 25.06
CA ILE A 133 4.61 1.96 23.70
C ILE A 133 4.57 0.63 22.96
N ASP A 134 3.42 0.35 22.34
CA ASP A 134 3.15 -0.85 21.56
C ASP A 134 2.86 -0.43 20.11
N LEU A 135 3.65 -0.96 19.17
CA LEU A 135 3.59 -0.71 17.75
C LEU A 135 3.14 -1.93 16.95
N SER A 136 2.72 -3.01 17.61
CA SER A 136 2.33 -4.26 16.95
C SER A 136 1.21 -4.08 15.93
N GLU A 137 0.30 -3.13 16.20
CA GLU A 137 -0.84 -2.78 15.35
C GLU A 137 -0.65 -1.45 14.62
N ALA A 138 0.61 -1.00 14.43
CA ALA A 138 0.90 0.33 13.87
C ALA A 138 0.29 0.54 12.47
N TYR A 139 0.27 -0.50 11.64
CA TYR A 139 -0.35 -0.51 10.32
C TYR A 139 -1.07 -1.82 10.07
N ASP A 140 -2.21 -1.77 9.39
CA ASP A 140 -2.93 -2.97 8.95
C ASP A 140 -2.15 -3.73 7.88
N THR A 141 -2.42 -5.01 7.79
CA THR A 141 -1.79 -5.93 6.82
C THR A 141 -2.68 -6.19 5.60
N ASP A 142 -3.93 -5.73 5.63
CA ASP A 142 -4.93 -5.92 4.58
C ASP A 142 -5.42 -4.55 4.07
N ILE A 143 -6.21 -4.56 3.00
CA ILE A 143 -6.91 -3.39 2.48
C ILE A 143 -8.18 -3.12 3.30
N GLY A 144 -8.60 -1.85 3.33
CA GLY A 144 -9.77 -1.43 4.09
C GLY A 144 -11.10 -1.82 3.46
N VAL A 145 -12.17 -1.63 4.22
CA VAL A 145 -13.54 -1.92 3.75
C VAL A 145 -13.93 -1.07 2.54
N TRP A 146 -13.49 0.19 2.51
CA TRP A 146 -13.73 1.08 1.39
C TRP A 146 -12.97 0.62 0.14
N ASP A 147 -11.74 0.14 0.29
CA ASP A 147 -10.95 -0.35 -0.82
C ASP A 147 -11.60 -1.58 -1.45
N LYS A 148 -12.10 -2.50 -0.63
CA LYS A 148 -12.85 -3.69 -1.09
C LYS A 148 -14.10 -3.29 -1.86
N PHE A 149 -14.84 -2.30 -1.34
CA PHE A 149 -16.02 -1.76 -2.01
C PHE A 149 -15.68 -1.14 -3.37
N VAL A 150 -14.70 -0.24 -3.43
CA VAL A 150 -14.39 0.48 -4.68
C VAL A 150 -13.83 -0.46 -5.76
N VAL A 151 -13.05 -1.47 -5.37
CA VAL A 151 -12.58 -2.49 -6.32
C VAL A 151 -13.73 -3.35 -6.82
N ALA A 152 -14.64 -3.79 -5.94
CA ALA A 152 -15.82 -4.53 -6.35
C ALA A 152 -16.72 -3.71 -7.27
N TYR A 153 -16.96 -2.44 -6.93
CA TYR A 153 -17.75 -1.53 -7.75
C TYR A 153 -17.15 -1.32 -9.16
N GLY A 154 -15.84 -1.10 -9.25
CA GLY A 154 -15.18 -0.75 -10.52
C GLY A 154 -14.76 -1.94 -11.39
N TYR A 155 -14.60 -3.14 -10.78
CA TYR A 155 -13.97 -4.28 -11.44
C TYR A 155 -14.81 -5.57 -11.44
N SER A 156 -16.04 -5.54 -10.93
CA SER A 156 -16.93 -6.70 -11.07
C SER A 156 -17.34 -6.90 -12.54
N ASP A 157 -17.25 -8.13 -13.02
CA ASP A 157 -17.77 -8.51 -14.33
C ASP A 157 -19.28 -8.72 -14.22
N LEU A 158 -20.05 -7.77 -14.73
CA LEU A 158 -21.51 -7.76 -14.66
C LEU A 158 -22.17 -8.09 -16.02
N ALA A 159 -21.41 -8.53 -17.03
CA ALA A 159 -21.83 -8.67 -18.41
C ALA A 159 -23.12 -9.52 -18.64
N ASN A 160 -23.51 -10.36 -17.69
CA ASN A 160 -24.70 -11.22 -17.77
C ASN A 160 -25.64 -11.08 -16.55
N GLN A 161 -25.52 -9.98 -15.80
CA GLN A 161 -26.26 -9.75 -14.56
C GLN A 161 -26.98 -8.41 -14.59
N ASP A 162 -27.95 -8.23 -13.73
CA ASP A 162 -28.63 -6.94 -13.55
C ASP A 162 -27.70 -6.01 -12.75
N GLU A 163 -26.90 -5.23 -13.47
CA GLU A 163 -25.91 -4.31 -12.94
C GLU A 163 -26.50 -3.42 -11.83
N SER A 164 -27.70 -2.86 -12.04
CA SER A 164 -28.32 -1.95 -11.09
C SER A 164 -28.62 -2.61 -9.74
N LYS A 165 -28.99 -3.89 -9.75
CA LYS A 165 -29.25 -4.66 -8.52
C LYS A 165 -27.97 -5.01 -7.78
N ILE A 166 -26.92 -5.35 -8.52
CA ILE A 166 -25.63 -5.71 -7.92
C ILE A 166 -24.99 -4.48 -7.30
N LEU A 167 -24.92 -3.37 -8.02
CA LEU A 167 -24.35 -2.12 -7.53
C LEU A 167 -25.13 -1.56 -6.32
N ALA A 168 -26.44 -1.81 -6.26
CA ALA A 168 -27.27 -1.42 -5.10
C ALA A 168 -27.06 -2.32 -3.87
N ALA A 169 -26.45 -3.49 -4.05
CA ALA A 169 -26.16 -4.44 -2.97
C ALA A 169 -24.73 -4.36 -2.41
N LEU A 170 -23.83 -3.64 -3.11
CA LEU A 170 -22.48 -3.32 -2.64
C LEU A 170 -22.52 -2.21 -1.59
#